data_4cab8f156d3299a070e8bbf9391423c9
#
_entry.id   4cab8f156d3299a070e8bbf9391423c9
#
_cell.length_a   1.000
_cell.length_b   1.000
_cell.length_c   1.000
_cell.angle_alpha   90.00
_cell.angle_beta   90.00
_cell.angle_gamma   90.00
#
_symmetry.space_group_name_H-M   'P 1'
#
loop_
_entity.id
_entity.type
_entity.pdbx_description
1 polymer ?
#
loop_
_entity_poly.entity_id
_entity_poly.type
_entity_poly.pdbx_seq_one_letter_code
_entity_poly.pdbx_strand_id
1 'polypeptide(L)'
;MNEETYLNEKKRVQMSFVDILTFPVVFGLTIYLITAVLDLFWNFNSKGLHTALSYFGFFTVATAYILTKRKTFHKEAILPGALALLTAISYIIHGDEAHFIFTFLMLIYLSGSYCVKMTGEANDTYGSYFYLLEVWRSEVLIPVKNTFLPLRSLKTLKKTSDDEKKKLSGKALGIIGGAVLSIPVIAIVVPLLIDGDAAFGSVAQTAMDKIELVFEKFFDGISSGLLVNAFLAMFVAPYIYNVMFCFRHSVTDEKRQEKNKRYENLRFVPSNVFAGFLSVISLVYLIYLLSQFAYFFSAFTGKLPDGSTITVASYARRGFFEMVAVAVINLAVIGVTVLFSKRNDGEISRMIKGFDLFLCGFTFVIVMTSISKILLYIAEMGLTHKRLYVFVADLILLVVFAMVIVRIFRKKFPYMKIILAFACSMITLMSLVGTDSLIANYNVEMYLRGNLKTVDIYQLDDMRLAALKPLHKLAMSENSDEKILIYSAKQSLAEIFYSEVVDYKSPEEYIESGMPDYPFTSIDDYFIRKYSKENFSSLAEIHQNYGWWHSMSKIEKIERLKWNNLTDSAQWRTE
;
A
#
# COMPACT_ATOMS: atom_id res chain seq x y z
N MET A 1 0.01 42.27 -31.11
CA MET A 1 0.21 40.84 -30.92
C MET A 1 -0.40 40.53 -29.59
N ASN A 2 -1.58 39.86 -29.58
CA ASN A 2 -2.40 39.71 -28.38
C ASN A 2 -1.68 38.86 -27.32
N GLU A 3 -1.83 39.21 -26.02
CA GLU A 3 -1.29 38.46 -24.87
C GLU A 3 -1.61 36.95 -24.93
N GLU A 4 -2.76 36.58 -25.48
CA GLU A 4 -3.12 35.18 -25.72
C GLU A 4 -2.21 34.48 -26.75
N THR A 5 -1.70 35.21 -27.75
CA THR A 5 -0.78 34.67 -28.77
C THR A 5 0.61 34.47 -28.14
N TYR A 6 1.04 35.38 -27.28
CA TYR A 6 2.31 35.30 -26.56
C TYR A 6 2.28 34.16 -25.49
N LEU A 7 1.15 33.97 -24.82
CA LEU A 7 0.91 32.87 -23.87
C LEU A 7 0.84 31.49 -24.56
N ASN A 8 0.30 31.43 -25.77
CA ASN A 8 0.24 30.21 -26.57
C ASN A 8 1.59 29.82 -27.20
N GLU A 9 2.47 30.75 -27.50
CA GLU A 9 3.82 30.47 -28.03
C GLU A 9 4.76 29.94 -26.90
N LYS A 10 4.61 30.39 -25.66
CA LYS A 10 5.41 29.93 -24.50
C LYS A 10 5.15 28.47 -24.09
N LYS A 11 4.08 27.85 -24.59
CA LYS A 11 3.64 26.48 -24.22
C LYS A 11 4.04 25.39 -25.23
N ARG A 12 4.81 25.69 -26.27
CA ARG A 12 5.24 24.67 -27.24
C ARG A 12 6.48 23.95 -26.71
N VAL A 13 6.24 22.85 -25.99
CA VAL A 13 7.31 21.92 -25.62
C VAL A 13 7.92 21.36 -26.91
N GLN A 14 9.22 21.55 -27.12
CA GLN A 14 9.93 20.92 -28.25
C GLN A 14 10.17 19.45 -27.91
N MET A 15 9.61 18.57 -28.72
CA MET A 15 9.77 17.13 -28.59
C MET A 15 11.12 16.71 -29.21
N SER A 16 11.84 15.85 -28.55
CA SER A 16 13.11 15.27 -28.98
C SER A 16 12.93 13.81 -29.43
N PHE A 17 13.92 13.27 -30.15
CA PHE A 17 13.92 11.85 -30.52
C PHE A 17 13.83 10.91 -29.31
N VAL A 18 14.47 11.29 -28.19
CA VAL A 18 14.41 10.53 -26.91
C VAL A 18 12.96 10.44 -26.40
N ASP A 19 12.15 11.50 -26.58
CA ASP A 19 10.75 11.49 -26.14
C ASP A 19 9.94 10.43 -26.91
N ILE A 20 10.20 10.28 -28.22
CA ILE A 20 9.53 9.27 -29.05
C ILE A 20 9.97 7.86 -28.68
N LEU A 21 11.27 7.65 -28.48
CA LEU A 21 11.83 6.33 -28.18
C LEU A 21 11.41 5.82 -26.79
N THR A 22 11.14 6.72 -25.85
CA THR A 22 10.74 6.35 -24.49
C THR A 22 9.31 5.78 -24.42
N PHE A 23 8.40 6.23 -25.31
CA PHE A 23 7.02 5.75 -25.26
C PHE A 23 6.86 4.23 -25.48
N PRO A 24 7.46 3.60 -26.52
CA PRO A 24 7.40 2.14 -26.69
C PRO A 24 7.98 1.37 -25.51
N VAL A 25 9.05 1.87 -24.89
CA VAL A 25 9.65 1.25 -23.70
C VAL A 25 8.69 1.30 -22.50
N VAL A 26 8.07 2.46 -22.27
CA VAL A 26 7.06 2.61 -21.21
C VAL A 26 5.85 1.73 -21.49
N PHE A 27 5.43 1.61 -22.75
CA PHE A 27 4.32 0.75 -23.15
C PHE A 27 4.60 -0.72 -22.86
N GLY A 28 5.78 -1.23 -23.24
CA GLY A 28 6.20 -2.60 -22.95
C GLY A 28 6.30 -2.88 -21.44
N LEU A 29 6.89 -1.95 -20.67
CA LEU A 29 6.95 -2.06 -19.21
C LEU A 29 5.55 -2.04 -18.57
N THR A 30 4.61 -1.28 -19.15
CA THR A 30 3.22 -1.24 -18.65
C THR A 30 2.49 -2.56 -18.90
N ILE A 31 2.67 -3.20 -20.06
CA ILE A 31 2.15 -4.54 -20.32
C ILE A 31 2.69 -5.52 -19.27
N TYR A 32 3.99 -5.49 -19.03
CA TYR A 32 4.65 -6.37 -18.07
C TYR A 32 4.13 -6.12 -16.63
N LEU A 33 3.95 -4.86 -16.23
CA LEU A 33 3.36 -4.51 -14.93
C LEU A 33 1.90 -4.99 -14.80
N ILE A 34 1.08 -4.77 -15.83
CA ILE A 34 -0.32 -5.22 -15.82
C ILE A 34 -0.38 -6.73 -15.69
N THR A 35 0.47 -7.47 -16.43
CA THR A 35 0.56 -8.93 -16.32
C THR A 35 0.90 -9.33 -14.88
N ALA A 36 1.92 -8.71 -14.27
CA ALA A 36 2.33 -9.01 -12.91
C ALA A 36 1.23 -8.70 -11.87
N VAL A 37 0.52 -7.58 -12.02
CA VAL A 37 -0.54 -7.16 -11.10
C VAL A 37 -1.80 -8.01 -11.27
N LEU A 38 -2.21 -8.34 -12.50
CA LEU A 38 -3.38 -9.20 -12.72
C LEU A 38 -3.12 -10.63 -12.26
N ASP A 39 -1.93 -11.17 -12.49
CA ASP A 39 -1.55 -12.48 -11.96
C ASP A 39 -1.62 -12.50 -10.42
N LEU A 40 -1.29 -11.40 -9.75
CA LEU A 40 -1.42 -11.25 -8.31
C LEU A 40 -2.89 -11.31 -7.84
N PHE A 41 -3.80 -10.62 -8.55
CA PHE A 41 -5.22 -10.57 -8.17
C PHE A 41 -6.00 -11.85 -8.48
N TRP A 42 -5.62 -12.58 -9.55
CA TRP A 42 -6.41 -13.74 -10.02
C TRP A 42 -5.86 -15.08 -9.56
N ASN A 43 -4.56 -15.23 -9.41
CA ASN A 43 -3.91 -16.53 -9.18
C ASN A 43 -3.37 -16.72 -7.76
N PHE A 44 -3.43 -15.73 -6.87
CA PHE A 44 -2.88 -15.75 -5.51
C PHE A 44 -1.44 -16.28 -5.39
N ASN A 45 -0.86 -16.80 -6.48
CA ASN A 45 0.53 -17.20 -6.58
C ASN A 45 1.33 -15.98 -6.99
N SER A 46 1.80 -15.23 -6.02
CA SER A 46 2.39 -13.94 -6.22
C SER A 46 3.68 -14.02 -7.03
N LYS A 47 3.67 -13.32 -8.14
CA LYS A 47 4.90 -13.02 -8.88
C LYS A 47 5.48 -11.69 -8.39
N GLY A 48 5.72 -11.57 -7.08
CA GLY A 48 6.31 -10.38 -6.47
C GLY A 48 7.59 -9.94 -7.16
N LEU A 49 8.41 -10.91 -7.61
CA LEU A 49 9.58 -10.67 -8.43
C LEU A 49 9.24 -9.89 -9.72
N HIS A 50 8.17 -10.24 -10.43
CA HIS A 50 7.77 -9.56 -11.67
C HIS A 50 7.28 -8.13 -11.41
N THR A 51 6.55 -7.91 -10.31
CA THR A 51 6.14 -6.59 -9.86
C THR A 51 7.34 -5.71 -9.53
N ALA A 52 8.31 -6.24 -8.79
CA ALA A 52 9.54 -5.52 -8.47
C ALA A 52 10.38 -5.20 -9.72
N LEU A 53 10.56 -6.16 -10.62
CA LEU A 53 11.32 -5.95 -11.87
C LEU A 53 10.66 -4.89 -12.77
N SER A 54 9.34 -4.90 -12.90
CA SER A 54 8.62 -3.86 -13.64
C SER A 54 8.85 -2.48 -13.01
N TYR A 55 8.80 -2.40 -11.68
CA TYR A 55 9.05 -1.16 -10.96
C TYR A 55 10.51 -0.66 -11.15
N PHE A 56 11.51 -1.54 -11.04
CA PHE A 56 12.91 -1.19 -11.33
C PHE A 56 13.09 -0.70 -12.77
N GLY A 57 12.40 -1.33 -13.71
CA GLY A 57 12.36 -0.88 -15.11
C GLY A 57 11.82 0.54 -15.25
N PHE A 58 10.64 0.83 -14.66
CA PHE A 58 10.07 2.17 -14.66
C PHE A 58 10.97 3.19 -13.97
N PHE A 59 11.51 2.87 -12.80
CA PHE A 59 12.40 3.75 -12.04
C PHE A 59 13.65 4.11 -12.84
N THR A 60 14.27 3.12 -13.48
CA THR A 60 15.46 3.31 -14.31
C THR A 60 15.15 4.16 -15.54
N VAL A 61 14.07 3.82 -16.28
CA VAL A 61 13.65 4.56 -17.48
C VAL A 61 13.26 5.99 -17.14
N ALA A 62 12.49 6.21 -16.06
CA ALA A 62 12.10 7.55 -15.61
C ALA A 62 13.33 8.39 -15.25
N THR A 63 14.26 7.82 -14.47
CA THR A 63 15.49 8.49 -14.07
C THR A 63 16.35 8.85 -15.27
N ALA A 64 16.64 7.88 -16.14
CA ALA A 64 17.43 8.11 -17.35
C ALA A 64 16.77 9.15 -18.27
N TYR A 65 15.47 9.02 -18.50
CA TYR A 65 14.69 9.92 -19.35
C TYR A 65 14.71 11.37 -18.84
N ILE A 66 14.54 11.59 -17.55
CA ILE A 66 14.59 12.94 -16.97
C ILE A 66 16.03 13.49 -17.01
N LEU A 67 17.04 12.70 -16.67
CA LEU A 67 18.44 13.12 -16.67
C LEU A 67 18.99 13.44 -18.05
N THR A 68 18.51 12.84 -19.13
CA THR A 68 18.95 13.18 -20.50
C THR A 68 18.73 14.67 -20.85
N LYS A 69 17.79 15.34 -20.22
CA LYS A 69 17.54 16.77 -20.41
C LYS A 69 18.09 17.62 -19.27
N ARG A 70 18.06 17.10 -18.04
CA ARG A 70 18.49 17.80 -16.83
C ARG A 70 19.84 17.23 -16.37
N LYS A 71 20.87 18.07 -16.41
CA LYS A 71 22.24 17.65 -16.04
C LYS A 71 22.52 17.66 -14.52
N THR A 72 21.57 18.17 -13.70
CA THR A 72 21.75 18.33 -12.26
C THR A 72 20.85 17.38 -11.49
N PHE A 73 21.45 16.56 -10.62
CA PHE A 73 20.74 15.69 -9.68
C PHE A 73 20.72 16.32 -8.29
N HIS A 74 19.53 16.55 -7.74
CA HIS A 74 19.38 17.11 -6.41
C HIS A 74 19.46 16.01 -5.34
N LYS A 75 20.38 16.17 -4.37
CA LYS A 75 20.62 15.18 -3.29
C LYS A 75 19.38 14.85 -2.46
N GLU A 76 18.42 15.75 -2.39
CA GLU A 76 17.16 15.51 -1.66
C GLU A 76 16.27 14.41 -2.28
N ALA A 77 16.54 14.02 -3.53
CA ALA A 77 15.85 12.90 -4.19
C ALA A 77 16.35 11.54 -3.69
N ILE A 78 17.54 11.45 -3.09
CA ILE A 78 18.15 10.18 -2.68
C ILE A 78 17.23 9.43 -1.70
N LEU A 79 16.72 10.12 -0.68
CA LEU A 79 15.91 9.46 0.36
C LEU A 79 14.60 8.84 -0.19
N PRO A 80 13.72 9.58 -0.89
CA PRO A 80 12.51 8.98 -1.45
C PRO A 80 12.83 7.90 -2.51
N GLY A 81 13.90 8.08 -3.30
CA GLY A 81 14.34 7.06 -4.25
C GLY A 81 14.83 5.78 -3.57
N ALA A 82 15.65 5.89 -2.54
CA ALA A 82 16.13 4.74 -1.78
C ALA A 82 14.97 3.99 -1.09
N LEU A 83 14.03 4.71 -0.45
CA LEU A 83 12.86 4.09 0.16
C LEU A 83 11.97 3.40 -0.88
N ALA A 84 11.78 4.00 -2.06
CA ALA A 84 11.03 3.39 -3.14
C ALA A 84 11.68 2.08 -3.63
N LEU A 85 13.00 2.07 -3.83
CA LEU A 85 13.74 0.86 -4.21
C LEU A 85 13.68 -0.21 -3.13
N LEU A 86 13.85 0.16 -1.85
CA LEU A 86 13.74 -0.78 -0.73
C LEU A 86 12.32 -1.37 -0.62
N THR A 87 11.28 -0.56 -0.81
CA THR A 87 9.90 -1.06 -0.84
C THR A 87 9.66 -1.98 -2.04
N ALA A 88 10.27 -1.71 -3.21
CA ALA A 88 10.19 -2.62 -4.35
C ALA A 88 10.93 -3.95 -4.08
N ILE A 89 12.04 -3.92 -3.33
CA ILE A 89 12.77 -5.13 -2.92
C ILE A 89 11.92 -6.02 -2.01
N SER A 90 11.04 -5.46 -1.16
CA SER A 90 10.17 -6.27 -0.30
C SER A 90 9.29 -7.24 -1.08
N TYR A 91 8.84 -6.86 -2.28
CA TYR A 91 8.09 -7.78 -3.16
C TYR A 91 8.92 -8.97 -3.65
N ILE A 92 10.25 -8.79 -3.82
CA ILE A 92 11.15 -9.92 -4.16
C ILE A 92 11.31 -10.85 -2.97
N ILE A 93 11.33 -10.30 -1.75
CA ILE A 93 11.57 -11.08 -0.53
C ILE A 93 10.32 -11.88 -0.16
N HIS A 94 9.18 -11.21 0.01
CA HIS A 94 7.99 -11.81 0.61
C HIS A 94 6.93 -12.26 -0.41
N GLY A 95 6.92 -11.68 -1.61
CA GLY A 95 5.96 -12.02 -2.67
C GLY A 95 4.57 -11.46 -2.37
N ASP A 96 3.73 -12.25 -1.74
CA ASP A 96 2.33 -11.95 -1.47
C ASP A 96 2.13 -11.50 -0.02
N GLU A 97 1.84 -10.22 0.19
CA GLU A 97 1.58 -9.68 1.53
C GLU A 97 0.19 -9.05 1.62
N ALA A 98 -0.43 -9.19 2.79
CA ALA A 98 -1.76 -8.65 3.11
C ALA A 98 -1.92 -7.12 2.88
N HIS A 99 -0.82 -6.39 2.69
CA HIS A 99 -0.81 -4.94 2.47
C HIS A 99 -0.27 -4.50 1.11
N PHE A 100 -0.29 -5.38 0.12
CA PHE A 100 0.15 -5.08 -1.24
C PHE A 100 -0.40 -3.74 -1.78
N ILE A 101 -1.69 -3.50 -1.64
CA ILE A 101 -2.31 -2.24 -2.11
C ILE A 101 -1.70 -1.02 -1.43
N PHE A 102 -1.45 -1.10 -0.13
CA PHE A 102 -0.91 0.01 0.66
C PHE A 102 0.53 0.32 0.28
N THR A 103 1.37 -0.71 0.15
CA THR A 103 2.77 -0.57 -0.27
C THR A 103 2.87 -0.12 -1.73
N PHE A 104 1.97 -0.57 -2.60
CA PHE A 104 1.90 -0.12 -3.99
C PHE A 104 1.55 1.37 -4.12
N LEU A 105 0.56 1.85 -3.36
CA LEU A 105 0.23 3.28 -3.29
C LEU A 105 1.40 4.11 -2.75
N MET A 106 2.12 3.57 -1.75
CA MET A 106 3.33 4.21 -1.23
C MET A 106 4.45 4.26 -2.28
N LEU A 107 4.63 3.21 -3.10
CA LEU A 107 5.58 3.23 -4.22
C LEU A 107 5.26 4.33 -5.23
N ILE A 108 4.00 4.52 -5.60
CA ILE A 108 3.57 5.61 -6.47
C ILE A 108 3.95 6.94 -5.85
N TYR A 109 3.57 7.20 -4.60
CA TYR A 109 3.88 8.44 -3.90
C TYR A 109 5.40 8.71 -3.78
N LEU A 110 6.20 7.69 -3.43
CA LEU A 110 7.65 7.81 -3.31
C LEU A 110 8.30 8.09 -4.67
N SER A 111 7.79 7.50 -5.75
CA SER A 111 8.27 7.74 -7.12
C SER A 111 8.02 9.18 -7.56
N GLY A 112 6.84 9.72 -7.28
CA GLY A 112 6.54 11.11 -7.55
C GLY A 112 7.35 12.07 -6.69
N SER A 113 7.49 11.76 -5.41
CA SER A 113 8.35 12.50 -4.49
C SER A 113 9.80 12.52 -4.98
N TYR A 114 10.32 11.37 -5.47
CA TYR A 114 11.63 11.26 -6.10
C TYR A 114 11.74 12.15 -7.34
N CYS A 115 10.80 12.05 -8.28
CA CYS A 115 10.80 12.86 -9.50
C CYS A 115 10.69 14.35 -9.22
N VAL A 116 9.80 14.78 -8.30
CA VAL A 116 9.65 16.18 -7.87
C VAL A 116 10.95 16.72 -7.27
N LYS A 117 11.63 15.91 -6.45
CA LYS A 117 12.91 16.30 -5.83
C LYS A 117 14.06 16.28 -6.80
N MET A 118 14.13 15.30 -7.68
CA MET A 118 15.15 15.21 -8.72
C MET A 118 15.11 16.41 -9.66
N THR A 119 13.92 16.92 -9.97
CA THR A 119 13.74 18.09 -10.83
C THR A 119 13.98 19.43 -10.11
N GLY A 120 14.04 19.45 -8.77
CA GLY A 120 14.26 20.66 -7.98
C GLY A 120 13.06 21.63 -7.95
N GLU A 121 11.91 21.23 -8.47
CA GLU A 121 10.74 22.10 -8.61
C GLU A 121 10.02 22.42 -7.31
N ALA A 122 10.19 21.62 -6.26
CA ALA A 122 9.50 21.74 -4.98
C ALA A 122 10.41 22.04 -3.79
N ASN A 123 11.62 22.59 -4.02
CA ASN A 123 12.57 22.82 -2.93
C ASN A 123 12.03 23.73 -1.83
N ASP A 124 11.26 24.76 -2.18
CA ASP A 124 10.72 25.75 -1.23
C ASP A 124 9.57 25.20 -0.37
N THR A 125 8.91 24.11 -0.82
CA THR A 125 7.73 23.54 -0.17
C THR A 125 8.03 22.28 0.64
N TYR A 126 9.23 21.74 0.55
CA TYR A 126 9.60 20.45 1.17
C TYR A 126 9.51 20.42 2.70
N GLY A 127 9.66 21.55 3.36
CA GLY A 127 9.43 21.68 4.80
C GLY A 127 7.98 22.01 5.17
N SER A 128 7.08 22.15 4.22
CA SER A 128 5.71 22.61 4.38
C SER A 128 4.70 21.47 4.31
N TYR A 129 3.57 21.62 4.98
CA TYR A 129 2.40 20.74 4.86
C TYR A 129 1.84 20.67 3.43
N PHE A 130 2.15 21.61 2.56
CA PHE A 130 1.77 21.57 1.15
C PHE A 130 2.58 20.59 0.31
N TYR A 131 3.65 20.01 0.84
CA TYR A 131 4.50 19.09 0.06
C TYR A 131 3.74 17.87 -0.43
N LEU A 132 2.88 17.26 0.42
CA LEU A 132 2.03 16.14 0.02
C LEU A 132 1.12 16.50 -1.16
N LEU A 133 0.48 17.67 -1.08
CA LEU A 133 -0.38 18.18 -2.16
C LEU A 133 0.40 18.50 -3.43
N GLU A 134 1.65 18.93 -3.30
CA GLU A 134 2.51 19.22 -4.45
C GLU A 134 2.93 17.95 -5.19
N VAL A 135 3.28 16.88 -4.46
CA VAL A 135 3.57 15.58 -5.06
C VAL A 135 2.34 15.05 -5.80
N TRP A 136 1.18 14.98 -5.11
CA TRP A 136 -0.06 14.54 -5.73
C TRP A 136 -0.46 15.38 -6.97
N ARG A 137 -0.27 16.70 -6.88
CA ARG A 137 -0.53 17.61 -7.99
C ARG A 137 0.38 17.34 -9.19
N SER A 138 1.66 17.09 -8.92
CA SER A 138 2.65 16.84 -9.97
C SER A 138 2.43 15.49 -10.64
N GLU A 139 1.98 14.48 -9.91
CA GLU A 139 1.69 13.16 -10.45
C GLU A 139 0.31 13.05 -11.10
N VAL A 140 -0.71 13.70 -10.55
CA VAL A 140 -2.09 13.51 -11.00
C VAL A 140 -2.62 14.73 -11.75
N LEU A 141 -2.66 15.91 -11.10
CA LEU A 141 -3.36 17.06 -11.69
C LEU A 141 -2.66 17.63 -12.93
N ILE A 142 -1.33 17.74 -12.90
CA ILE A 142 -0.58 18.29 -14.03
C ILE A 142 -0.66 17.37 -15.25
N PRO A 143 -0.39 16.06 -15.15
CA PRO A 143 -0.53 15.13 -16.27
C PRO A 143 -1.96 15.05 -16.81
N VAL A 144 -2.98 14.98 -15.97
CA VAL A 144 -4.39 14.95 -16.40
C VAL A 144 -4.75 16.20 -17.18
N LYS A 145 -4.38 17.40 -16.71
CA LYS A 145 -4.61 18.65 -17.43
C LYS A 145 -3.87 18.75 -18.77
N ASN A 146 -2.76 18.06 -18.88
CA ASN A 146 -1.87 18.09 -20.04
C ASN A 146 -1.85 16.76 -20.80
N THR A 147 -2.91 15.93 -20.70
CA THR A 147 -2.98 14.58 -21.31
C THR A 147 -2.61 14.56 -22.78
N PHE A 148 -3.01 15.57 -23.53
CA PHE A 148 -2.73 15.67 -24.97
C PHE A 148 -1.44 16.45 -25.31
N LEU A 149 -0.67 16.86 -24.29
CA LEU A 149 0.56 17.65 -24.50
C LEU A 149 1.62 16.88 -25.31
N PRO A 150 1.93 15.60 -25.03
CA PRO A 150 2.87 14.84 -25.84
C PRO A 150 2.44 14.75 -27.31
N LEU A 151 1.15 14.46 -27.57
CA LEU A 151 0.61 14.39 -28.94
C LEU A 151 0.68 15.73 -29.67
N ARG A 152 0.40 16.84 -28.97
CA ARG A 152 0.54 18.19 -29.57
C ARG A 152 1.99 18.53 -29.84
N SER A 153 2.92 18.06 -29.01
CA SER A 153 4.36 18.29 -29.14
C SER A 153 4.97 17.55 -30.34
N LEU A 154 4.36 16.46 -30.84
CA LEU A 154 4.76 15.79 -32.10
C LEU A 154 4.79 16.74 -33.32
N LYS A 155 3.96 17.78 -33.32
CA LYS A 155 3.96 18.77 -34.37
C LYS A 155 5.24 19.62 -34.40
N THR A 156 6.00 19.68 -33.31
CA THR A 156 7.25 20.45 -33.23
C THR A 156 8.42 19.76 -33.93
N LEU A 157 8.39 18.43 -34.06
CA LEU A 157 9.40 17.64 -34.78
C LEU A 157 9.41 17.92 -36.31
N LYS A 158 8.25 18.21 -36.86
CA LYS A 158 8.11 18.47 -38.32
C LYS A 158 8.73 19.76 -38.80
N LYS A 159 9.12 20.66 -37.89
CA LYS A 159 9.71 21.97 -38.29
C LYS A 159 11.22 21.88 -38.55
N THR A 160 11.86 20.73 -38.28
CA THR A 160 13.31 20.54 -38.45
C THR A 160 13.70 19.74 -39.70
N SER A 161 12.73 19.18 -40.41
CA SER A 161 12.96 18.50 -41.68
C SER A 161 12.10 19.15 -42.77
N ASP A 162 12.75 19.96 -43.60
CA ASP A 162 12.23 20.35 -44.90
C ASP A 162 12.08 19.09 -45.76
N ASP A 163 10.92 18.50 -45.72
CA ASP A 163 10.47 17.61 -46.79
C ASP A 163 8.94 17.57 -46.79
N GLU A 164 8.39 18.11 -47.86
CA GLU A 164 6.99 18.02 -48.27
C GLU A 164 6.63 16.55 -48.54
N LYS A 165 6.16 15.79 -47.56
CA LYS A 165 5.38 14.58 -47.90
C LYS A 165 4.32 14.27 -46.81
N LYS A 166 3.07 14.38 -47.28
CA LYS A 166 1.81 13.86 -46.69
C LYS A 166 1.47 14.34 -45.28
N LYS A 167 0.78 15.46 -45.22
CA LYS A 167 -0.14 15.81 -44.10
C LYS A 167 -1.11 14.66 -43.86
N LEU A 168 -0.83 13.80 -42.86
CA LEU A 168 -1.92 13.10 -42.23
C LEU A 168 -2.78 14.17 -41.58
N SER A 169 -3.95 14.42 -42.20
CA SER A 169 -4.87 15.49 -41.83
C SER A 169 -5.11 15.41 -40.30
N GLY A 170 -5.00 16.53 -39.59
CA GLY A 170 -5.32 16.58 -38.14
C GLY A 170 -6.76 16.10 -37.87
N LYS A 171 -7.60 16.03 -38.92
CA LYS A 171 -8.92 15.39 -38.90
C LYS A 171 -8.82 13.86 -38.75
N ALA A 172 -7.90 13.18 -39.45
CA ALA A 172 -7.71 11.73 -39.33
C ALA A 172 -7.19 11.33 -37.93
N LEU A 173 -6.27 12.12 -37.37
CA LEU A 173 -5.79 11.89 -36.00
C LEU A 173 -6.89 12.12 -34.93
N GLY A 174 -7.79 13.09 -35.20
CA GLY A 174 -8.96 13.35 -34.36
C GLY A 174 -9.99 12.20 -34.41
N ILE A 175 -10.21 11.63 -35.60
CA ILE A 175 -11.11 10.48 -35.80
C ILE A 175 -10.55 9.24 -35.09
N ILE A 176 -9.25 8.93 -35.24
CA ILE A 176 -8.59 7.81 -34.57
C ILE A 176 -8.62 8.00 -33.04
N GLY A 177 -8.33 9.20 -32.54
CA GLY A 177 -8.41 9.51 -31.12
C GLY A 177 -9.82 9.39 -30.54
N GLY A 178 -10.83 9.81 -31.33
CA GLY A 178 -12.25 9.65 -30.99
C GLY A 178 -12.68 8.17 -30.95
N ALA A 179 -12.24 7.38 -31.92
CA ALA A 179 -12.50 5.94 -31.98
C ALA A 179 -11.86 5.21 -30.78
N VAL A 180 -10.63 5.55 -30.41
CA VAL A 180 -9.96 4.98 -29.21
C VAL A 180 -10.69 5.38 -27.92
N LEU A 181 -11.15 6.62 -27.81
CA LEU A 181 -11.92 7.09 -26.65
C LEU A 181 -13.31 6.47 -26.55
N SER A 182 -13.89 5.96 -27.65
CA SER A 182 -15.19 5.28 -27.63
C SER A 182 -15.12 3.85 -27.08
N ILE A 183 -13.95 3.21 -27.08
CA ILE A 183 -13.77 1.81 -26.69
C ILE A 183 -14.25 1.53 -25.23
N PRO A 184 -13.87 2.33 -24.19
CA PRO A 184 -14.38 2.10 -22.83
C PRO A 184 -15.89 2.27 -22.72
N VAL A 185 -16.47 3.19 -23.49
CA VAL A 185 -17.92 3.41 -23.52
C VAL A 185 -18.62 2.22 -24.16
N ILE A 186 -18.09 1.73 -25.29
CA ILE A 186 -18.58 0.55 -26.00
C ILE A 186 -18.49 -0.71 -25.10
N ALA A 187 -17.37 -0.87 -24.37
CA ALA A 187 -17.17 -1.98 -23.44
C ALA A 187 -18.20 -2.04 -22.30
N ILE A 188 -18.79 -0.90 -21.91
CA ILE A 188 -19.87 -0.84 -20.91
C ILE A 188 -21.24 -0.97 -21.59
N VAL A 189 -21.45 -0.31 -22.72
CA VAL A 189 -22.76 -0.20 -23.36
C VAL A 189 -23.16 -1.47 -24.09
N VAL A 190 -22.21 -2.16 -24.77
CA VAL A 190 -22.52 -3.38 -25.53
C VAL A 190 -23.06 -4.51 -24.66
N PRO A 191 -22.46 -4.88 -23.50
CA PRO A 191 -23.05 -5.88 -22.60
C PRO A 191 -24.46 -5.51 -22.14
N LEU A 192 -24.70 -4.24 -21.77
CA LEU A 192 -26.02 -3.78 -21.36
C LEU A 192 -27.07 -3.88 -22.48
N LEU A 193 -26.67 -3.68 -23.73
CA LEU A 193 -27.57 -3.84 -24.88
C LEU A 193 -27.82 -5.32 -25.21
N ILE A 194 -26.82 -6.19 -25.03
CA ILE A 194 -26.95 -7.64 -25.19
C ILE A 194 -27.94 -8.21 -24.16
N ASP A 195 -27.81 -7.76 -22.90
CA ASP A 195 -28.71 -8.18 -21.82
C ASP A 195 -30.13 -7.61 -21.99
N GLY A 196 -30.26 -6.44 -22.62
CA GLY A 196 -31.54 -5.77 -22.82
C GLY A 196 -32.34 -6.21 -24.05
N ASP A 197 -31.69 -6.69 -25.11
CA ASP A 197 -32.34 -7.07 -26.37
C ASP A 197 -31.71 -8.32 -27.01
N ALA A 198 -32.49 -9.40 -27.06
CA ALA A 198 -32.06 -10.68 -27.62
C ALA A 198 -31.72 -10.61 -29.13
N ALA A 199 -32.37 -9.74 -29.91
CA ALA A 199 -32.08 -9.56 -31.32
C ALA A 199 -30.73 -8.86 -31.50
N PHE A 200 -30.42 -7.83 -30.71
CA PHE A 200 -29.11 -7.18 -30.67
C PHE A 200 -28.04 -8.19 -30.20
N GLY A 201 -28.35 -9.01 -29.19
CA GLY A 201 -27.45 -10.04 -28.68
C GLY A 201 -26.98 -11.01 -29.75
N SER A 202 -27.90 -11.50 -30.63
CA SER A 202 -27.54 -12.42 -31.73
C SER A 202 -26.66 -11.78 -32.81
N VAL A 203 -26.90 -10.50 -33.13
CA VAL A 203 -26.06 -9.73 -34.07
C VAL A 203 -24.70 -9.43 -33.47
N ALA A 204 -24.65 -9.02 -32.21
CA ALA A 204 -23.42 -8.76 -31.49
C ALA A 204 -22.55 -10.02 -31.37
N GLN A 205 -23.15 -11.17 -31.05
CA GLN A 205 -22.46 -12.45 -30.97
C GLN A 205 -21.86 -12.84 -32.34
N THR A 206 -22.63 -12.74 -33.42
CA THR A 206 -22.15 -13.04 -34.79
C THR A 206 -21.02 -12.08 -35.20
N ALA A 207 -21.06 -10.82 -34.77
CA ALA A 207 -19.98 -9.85 -35.02
C ALA A 207 -18.74 -10.17 -34.19
N MET A 208 -18.91 -10.58 -32.94
CA MET A 208 -17.80 -11.00 -32.06
C MET A 208 -17.11 -12.25 -32.58
N ASP A 209 -17.88 -13.28 -33.00
CA ASP A 209 -17.32 -14.52 -33.57
C ASP A 209 -16.47 -14.23 -34.83
N LYS A 210 -16.92 -13.31 -35.67
CA LYS A 210 -16.15 -12.88 -36.85
C LYS A 210 -14.90 -12.08 -36.48
N ILE A 211 -14.99 -11.23 -35.47
CA ILE A 211 -13.85 -10.47 -34.94
C ILE A 211 -12.84 -11.44 -34.30
N GLU A 212 -13.30 -12.40 -33.52
CA GLU A 212 -12.48 -13.45 -32.91
C GLU A 212 -11.73 -14.26 -33.97
N LEU A 213 -12.40 -14.67 -35.04
CA LEU A 213 -11.80 -15.42 -36.15
C LEU A 213 -10.75 -14.60 -36.91
N VAL A 214 -10.92 -13.27 -37.02
CA VAL A 214 -9.92 -12.39 -37.59
C VAL A 214 -8.76 -12.18 -36.62
N PHE A 215 -9.04 -12.05 -35.33
CA PHE A 215 -8.01 -11.94 -34.27
C PHE A 215 -7.20 -13.23 -34.17
N GLU A 216 -7.82 -14.41 -34.16
CA GLU A 216 -7.12 -15.70 -34.15
C GLU A 216 -6.14 -15.82 -35.33
N LYS A 217 -6.56 -15.45 -36.55
CA LYS A 217 -5.68 -15.47 -37.73
C LYS A 217 -4.53 -14.46 -37.69
N PHE A 218 -4.73 -13.29 -37.06
CA PHE A 218 -3.69 -12.24 -36.97
C PHE A 218 -2.73 -12.46 -35.79
N PHE A 219 -3.19 -13.13 -34.72
CA PHE A 219 -2.47 -13.30 -33.46
C PHE A 219 -2.19 -14.75 -33.15
N ASP A 220 -2.20 -15.60 -34.18
CA ASP A 220 -1.88 -17.02 -34.06
C ASP A 220 -0.49 -17.17 -33.38
N GLY A 221 -0.47 -17.77 -32.16
CA GLY A 221 0.71 -17.89 -31.33
C GLY A 221 0.89 -16.81 -30.23
N ILE A 222 0.00 -15.81 -30.13
CA ILE A 222 0.01 -14.85 -29.01
C ILE A 222 -1.05 -15.24 -27.98
N SER A 223 -0.66 -15.36 -26.70
CA SER A 223 -1.60 -15.72 -25.66
C SER A 223 -2.71 -14.66 -25.51
N SER A 224 -3.96 -15.08 -25.35
CA SER A 224 -5.12 -14.20 -25.13
C SER A 224 -4.90 -13.24 -23.95
N GLY A 225 -4.23 -13.69 -22.89
CA GLY A 225 -3.85 -12.85 -21.75
C GLY A 225 -2.94 -11.69 -22.13
N LEU A 226 -1.94 -11.91 -23.00
CA LEU A 226 -1.06 -10.84 -23.46
C LEU A 226 -1.82 -9.78 -24.26
N LEU A 227 -2.81 -10.18 -25.07
CA LEU A 227 -3.64 -9.25 -25.84
C LEU A 227 -4.51 -8.37 -24.93
N VAL A 228 -5.12 -8.95 -23.89
CA VAL A 228 -5.91 -8.22 -22.90
C VAL A 228 -5.00 -7.24 -22.14
N ASN A 229 -3.81 -7.67 -21.73
CA ASN A 229 -2.87 -6.81 -21.02
C ASN A 229 -2.33 -5.67 -21.90
N ALA A 230 -2.08 -5.94 -23.20
CA ALA A 230 -1.71 -4.92 -24.17
C ALA A 230 -2.85 -3.91 -24.41
N PHE A 231 -4.09 -4.38 -24.45
CA PHE A 231 -5.27 -3.52 -24.55
C PHE A 231 -5.40 -2.60 -23.32
N LEU A 232 -5.26 -3.12 -22.10
CA LEU A 232 -5.26 -2.31 -20.88
C LEU A 232 -4.09 -1.31 -20.86
N ALA A 233 -2.92 -1.72 -21.34
CA ALA A 233 -1.76 -0.86 -21.45
C ALA A 233 -1.97 0.33 -22.39
N MET A 234 -2.85 0.24 -23.40
CA MET A 234 -3.20 1.38 -24.28
C MET A 234 -3.79 2.57 -23.49
N PHE A 235 -4.40 2.33 -22.35
CA PHE A 235 -4.97 3.39 -21.49
C PHE A 235 -4.00 3.83 -20.40
N VAL A 236 -3.26 2.92 -19.82
CA VAL A 236 -2.38 3.18 -18.67
C VAL A 236 -1.03 3.75 -19.10
N ALA A 237 -0.40 3.20 -20.15
CA ALA A 237 0.92 3.63 -20.60
C ALA A 237 0.99 5.09 -21.07
N PRO A 238 0.00 5.63 -21.79
CA PRO A 238 0.00 7.05 -22.14
C PRO A 238 -0.02 7.97 -20.93
N TYR A 239 -0.72 7.57 -19.85
CA TYR A 239 -0.74 8.33 -18.61
C TYR A 239 0.62 8.30 -17.93
N ILE A 240 1.22 7.12 -17.72
CA ILE A 240 2.54 6.97 -17.11
C ILE A 240 3.59 7.76 -17.91
N TYR A 241 3.58 7.60 -19.22
CA TYR A 241 4.48 8.35 -20.11
C TYR A 241 4.28 9.87 -19.98
N ASN A 242 3.02 10.32 -19.90
CA ASN A 242 2.72 11.75 -19.75
C ASN A 242 3.19 12.32 -18.41
N VAL A 243 3.10 11.55 -17.32
CA VAL A 243 3.71 11.91 -16.03
C VAL A 243 5.21 12.14 -16.19
N MET A 244 5.93 11.19 -16.79
CA MET A 244 7.36 11.28 -17.03
C MET A 244 7.72 12.45 -17.96
N PHE A 245 6.92 12.66 -19.01
CA PHE A 245 7.06 13.77 -19.95
C PHE A 245 6.91 15.13 -19.29
N CYS A 246 5.91 15.29 -18.41
CA CYS A 246 5.71 16.52 -17.64
C CYS A 246 6.90 16.82 -16.73
N PHE A 247 7.45 15.83 -16.05
CA PHE A 247 8.65 16.00 -15.22
C PHE A 247 9.89 16.39 -16.05
N ARG A 248 10.11 15.72 -17.17
CA ARG A 248 11.26 16.00 -18.05
C ARG A 248 11.22 17.43 -18.59
N HIS A 249 10.04 17.89 -18.99
CA HIS A 249 9.85 19.19 -19.64
C HIS A 249 9.47 20.30 -18.67
N SER A 250 9.48 20.06 -17.35
CA SER A 250 9.15 21.04 -16.31
C SER A 250 7.79 21.71 -16.54
N VAL A 251 6.81 20.89 -16.91
CA VAL A 251 5.45 21.40 -17.08
C VAL A 251 4.89 21.74 -15.71
N THR A 252 4.96 23.02 -15.35
CA THR A 252 4.48 23.55 -14.07
C THR A 252 3.11 24.21 -14.26
N ASP A 253 2.33 24.29 -13.18
CA ASP A 253 1.11 25.10 -13.18
C ASP A 253 1.52 26.57 -12.94
N GLU A 254 1.38 27.41 -13.97
CA GLU A 254 1.71 28.86 -13.94
C GLU A 254 1.01 29.59 -12.78
N LYS A 255 -0.13 29.08 -12.30
CA LYS A 255 -0.89 29.64 -11.18
C LYS A 255 -0.35 29.23 -9.80
N ARG A 256 0.84 28.61 -9.72
CA ARG A 256 1.43 28.15 -8.44
C ARG A 256 1.65 29.30 -7.46
N GLN A 257 2.21 30.41 -7.91
CA GLN A 257 2.44 31.59 -7.08
C GLN A 257 1.14 32.27 -6.66
N GLU A 258 0.14 32.35 -7.54
CA GLU A 258 -1.20 32.86 -7.19
C GLU A 258 -1.90 31.98 -6.16
N LYS A 259 -1.78 30.65 -6.26
CA LYS A 259 -2.36 29.72 -5.30
C LYS A 259 -1.71 29.83 -3.92
N ASN A 260 -0.39 30.01 -3.86
CA ASN A 260 0.30 30.24 -2.59
C ASN A 260 -0.19 31.54 -1.91
N LYS A 261 -0.44 32.60 -2.69
CA LYS A 261 -1.07 33.84 -2.18
C LYS A 261 -2.51 33.60 -1.72
N ARG A 262 -3.30 32.74 -2.42
CA ARG A 262 -4.65 32.38 -1.98
C ARG A 262 -4.66 31.68 -0.61
N TYR A 263 -3.68 30.84 -0.31
CA TYR A 263 -3.57 30.19 1.00
C TYR A 263 -3.26 31.20 2.12
N GLU A 264 -2.59 32.31 1.82
CA GLU A 264 -2.40 33.40 2.78
C GLU A 264 -3.72 34.13 3.09
N ASN A 265 -4.61 34.22 2.11
CA ASN A 265 -5.97 34.80 2.27
C ASN A 265 -6.91 33.92 3.10
N LEU A 266 -6.58 32.65 3.37
CA LEU A 266 -7.39 31.80 4.26
C LEU A 266 -7.25 32.15 5.75
N ARG A 267 -6.34 33.06 6.11
CA ARG A 267 -6.08 33.51 7.49
C ARG A 267 -7.05 34.61 7.91
N PHE A 268 -8.33 34.31 7.95
CA PHE A 268 -9.38 35.30 8.20
C PHE A 268 -10.01 35.22 9.59
N VAL A 269 -9.83 34.10 10.32
CA VAL A 269 -10.49 33.86 11.61
C VAL A 269 -9.74 34.61 12.73
N PRO A 270 -10.43 35.46 13.51
CA PRO A 270 -9.83 36.15 14.64
C PRO A 270 -9.29 35.17 15.69
N SER A 271 -8.14 35.51 16.29
CA SER A 271 -7.51 34.65 17.30
C SER A 271 -8.38 34.36 18.51
N ASN A 272 -9.28 35.28 18.88
CA ASN A 272 -10.20 35.11 20.02
C ASN A 272 -11.22 33.99 19.79
N VAL A 273 -11.66 33.77 18.55
CA VAL A 273 -12.59 32.67 18.20
C VAL A 273 -11.93 31.33 18.44
N PHE A 274 -10.69 31.17 17.95
CA PHE A 274 -9.94 29.95 18.21
C PHE A 274 -9.57 29.78 19.67
N ALA A 275 -9.23 30.87 20.37
CA ALA A 275 -8.95 30.80 21.80
C ALA A 275 -10.15 30.29 22.61
N GLY A 276 -11.38 30.79 22.32
CA GLY A 276 -12.61 30.28 22.93
C GLY A 276 -12.86 28.80 22.62
N PHE A 277 -12.74 28.42 21.35
CA PHE A 277 -12.88 27.03 20.92
C PHE A 277 -11.88 26.08 21.60
N LEU A 278 -10.61 26.45 21.57
CA LEU A 278 -9.52 25.63 22.17
C LEU A 278 -9.61 25.58 23.70
N SER A 279 -10.10 26.63 24.37
CA SER A 279 -10.26 26.62 25.83
C SER A 279 -11.28 25.59 26.29
N VAL A 280 -12.41 25.45 25.57
CA VAL A 280 -13.42 24.44 25.88
C VAL A 280 -12.88 23.03 25.68
N ILE A 281 -12.21 22.77 24.56
CA ILE A 281 -11.57 21.46 24.30
C ILE A 281 -10.52 21.15 25.37
N SER A 282 -9.67 22.13 25.71
CA SER A 282 -8.62 21.98 26.72
C SER A 282 -9.19 21.68 28.10
N LEU A 283 -10.34 22.28 28.46
CA LEU A 283 -11.01 22.00 29.72
C LEU A 283 -11.53 20.55 29.77
N VAL A 284 -12.16 20.08 28.69
CA VAL A 284 -12.62 18.68 28.59
C VAL A 284 -11.43 17.71 28.72
N TYR A 285 -10.33 18.01 28.06
CA TYR A 285 -9.11 17.19 28.14
C TYR A 285 -8.44 17.22 29.50
N LEU A 286 -8.50 18.34 30.19
CA LEU A 286 -7.99 18.42 31.58
C LEU A 286 -8.83 17.54 32.51
N ILE A 287 -10.17 17.59 32.39
CA ILE A 287 -11.07 16.72 33.17
C ILE A 287 -10.78 15.24 32.88
N TYR A 288 -10.59 14.90 31.58
CA TYR A 288 -10.20 13.54 31.17
C TYR A 288 -8.87 13.09 31.81
N LEU A 289 -7.82 13.92 31.74
CA LEU A 289 -6.52 13.60 32.35
C LEU A 289 -6.66 13.35 33.86
N LEU A 290 -7.41 14.19 34.57
CA LEU A 290 -7.64 14.02 36.02
C LEU A 290 -8.39 12.71 36.32
N SER A 291 -9.41 12.35 35.51
CA SER A 291 -10.15 11.11 35.66
C SER A 291 -9.31 9.85 35.35
N GLN A 292 -8.38 9.94 34.43
CA GLN A 292 -7.53 8.83 33.98
C GLN A 292 -6.22 8.72 34.75
N PHE A 293 -5.90 9.65 35.64
CA PHE A 293 -4.59 9.73 36.29
C PHE A 293 -4.20 8.44 37.02
N ALA A 294 -5.13 7.81 37.73
CA ALA A 294 -4.89 6.54 38.42
C ALA A 294 -4.66 5.37 37.45
N TYR A 295 -5.36 5.35 36.31
CA TYR A 295 -5.23 4.30 35.30
C TYR A 295 -4.02 4.49 34.38
N PHE A 296 -3.49 5.69 34.29
CA PHE A 296 -2.33 6.02 33.48
C PHE A 296 -1.09 5.24 33.91
N PHE A 297 -0.83 5.19 35.19
CA PHE A 297 0.29 4.39 35.75
C PHE A 297 0.05 2.88 35.59
N SER A 298 -1.20 2.43 35.59
CA SER A 298 -1.56 1.03 35.38
C SER A 298 -1.20 0.51 34.00
N ALA A 299 -1.30 1.36 32.95
CA ALA A 299 -0.92 0.98 31.61
C ALA A 299 0.59 0.66 31.50
N PHE A 300 1.44 1.36 32.24
CA PHE A 300 2.90 1.14 32.25
C PHE A 300 3.36 0.02 33.18
N THR A 301 2.63 -0.23 34.24
CA THR A 301 3.00 -1.27 35.24
C THR A 301 2.38 -2.62 34.97
N GLY A 302 1.43 -2.71 34.02
CA GLY A 302 0.63 -3.93 33.76
C GLY A 302 -0.32 -4.32 34.91
N LYS A 303 -0.43 -3.48 35.95
CA LYS A 303 -1.30 -3.72 37.14
C LYS A 303 -2.44 -2.71 37.11
N LEU A 304 -3.66 -3.21 37.26
CA LEU A 304 -4.84 -2.35 37.41
C LEU A 304 -4.90 -1.78 38.84
N PRO A 305 -5.54 -0.61 39.03
CA PRO A 305 -5.79 -0.08 40.39
C PRO A 305 -6.55 -1.07 41.24
N ASP A 306 -6.24 -1.12 42.55
CA ASP A 306 -6.91 -1.96 43.51
C ASP A 306 -8.44 -1.69 43.51
N GLY A 307 -9.24 -2.78 43.47
CA GLY A 307 -10.70 -2.68 43.39
C GLY A 307 -11.29 -2.58 41.99
N SER A 308 -10.49 -2.62 40.89
CA SER A 308 -11.02 -2.65 39.53
C SER A 308 -11.73 -3.98 39.24
N THR A 309 -12.95 -3.91 38.68
CA THR A 309 -13.73 -5.10 38.25
C THR A 309 -13.35 -5.55 36.82
N ILE A 310 -12.38 -4.87 36.18
CA ILE A 310 -12.00 -5.07 34.79
C ILE A 310 -10.77 -5.98 34.73
N THR A 311 -10.76 -6.98 33.85
CA THR A 311 -9.57 -7.82 33.61
C THR A 311 -8.51 -7.06 32.80
N VAL A 312 -7.23 -7.41 32.99
CA VAL A 312 -6.10 -6.80 32.26
C VAL A 312 -6.33 -6.89 30.74
N ALA A 313 -6.79 -8.03 30.24
CA ALA A 313 -7.09 -8.23 28.84
C ALA A 313 -8.22 -7.32 28.32
N SER A 314 -9.30 -7.14 29.09
CA SER A 314 -10.40 -6.24 28.71
C SER A 314 -9.99 -4.76 28.76
N TYR A 315 -9.14 -4.38 29.73
CA TYR A 315 -8.56 -3.05 29.80
C TYR A 315 -7.63 -2.77 28.61
N ALA A 316 -6.74 -3.71 28.29
CA ALA A 316 -5.82 -3.58 27.16
C ALA A 316 -6.56 -3.48 25.82
N ARG A 317 -7.64 -4.25 25.63
CA ARG A 317 -8.45 -4.23 24.39
C ARG A 317 -9.27 -2.97 24.21
N ARG A 318 -9.60 -2.25 25.29
CA ARG A 318 -10.53 -1.12 25.24
C ARG A 318 -9.79 0.21 25.03
N GLY A 319 -10.20 0.97 24.05
CA GLY A 319 -9.87 2.40 23.96
C GLY A 319 -8.65 2.78 23.14
N PHE A 320 -7.84 1.84 22.60
CA PHE A 320 -6.69 2.27 21.79
C PHE A 320 -7.07 2.84 20.42
N PHE A 321 -8.09 2.31 19.77
CA PHE A 321 -8.59 2.89 18.51
C PHE A 321 -9.16 4.29 18.72
N GLU A 322 -9.90 4.49 19.82
CA GLU A 322 -10.44 5.78 20.22
C GLU A 322 -9.33 6.79 20.53
N MET A 323 -8.24 6.35 21.14
CA MET A 323 -7.06 7.20 21.39
C MET A 323 -6.38 7.65 20.10
N VAL A 324 -6.22 6.75 19.13
CA VAL A 324 -5.71 7.10 17.80
C VAL A 324 -6.66 8.09 17.10
N ALA A 325 -7.97 7.85 17.17
CA ALA A 325 -8.96 8.77 16.58
C ALA A 325 -8.89 10.17 17.22
N VAL A 326 -8.79 10.27 18.54
CA VAL A 326 -8.60 11.55 19.25
C VAL A 326 -7.30 12.23 18.82
N ALA A 327 -6.20 11.48 18.66
CA ALA A 327 -4.93 12.04 18.20
C ALA A 327 -5.06 12.62 16.77
N VAL A 328 -5.74 11.92 15.86
CA VAL A 328 -6.01 12.42 14.50
C VAL A 328 -6.90 13.67 14.53
N ILE A 329 -7.95 13.70 15.36
CA ILE A 329 -8.81 14.87 15.54
C ILE A 329 -7.98 16.06 16.05
N ASN A 330 -7.13 15.87 17.05
CA ASN A 330 -6.27 16.91 17.58
C ASN A 330 -5.27 17.45 16.54
N LEU A 331 -4.72 16.57 15.71
CA LEU A 331 -3.88 16.98 14.60
C LEU A 331 -4.65 17.85 13.59
N ALA A 332 -5.91 17.48 13.28
CA ALA A 332 -6.77 18.26 12.42
C ALA A 332 -7.12 19.63 13.05
N VAL A 333 -7.45 19.66 14.34
CA VAL A 333 -7.73 20.91 15.09
C VAL A 333 -6.52 21.84 15.05
N ILE A 334 -5.33 21.34 15.38
CA ILE A 334 -4.08 22.13 15.31
C ILE A 334 -3.81 22.58 13.86
N GLY A 335 -4.05 21.71 12.87
CA GLY A 335 -3.93 22.07 11.46
C GLY A 335 -4.85 23.22 11.06
N VAL A 336 -6.12 23.18 11.50
CA VAL A 336 -7.13 24.22 11.25
C VAL A 336 -6.72 25.53 11.94
N THR A 337 -6.30 25.51 13.20
CA THR A 337 -5.87 26.73 13.91
C THR A 337 -4.66 27.38 13.24
N VAL A 338 -3.67 26.60 12.83
CA VAL A 338 -2.45 27.08 12.15
C VAL A 338 -2.78 27.64 10.75
N LEU A 339 -3.73 27.05 10.02
CA LEU A 339 -4.09 27.46 8.65
C LEU A 339 -4.96 28.71 8.61
N PHE A 340 -5.98 28.77 9.46
CA PHE A 340 -7.04 29.78 9.36
C PHE A 340 -6.91 30.93 10.35
N SER A 341 -6.05 30.82 11.39
CA SER A 341 -5.85 31.88 12.37
C SER A 341 -5.23 33.12 11.75
N LYS A 342 -5.86 34.27 11.99
CA LYS A 342 -5.31 35.58 11.65
C LYS A 342 -3.97 35.79 12.37
N ARG A 343 -2.99 36.29 11.63
CA ARG A 343 -1.64 36.54 12.16
C ARG A 343 -1.44 38.03 12.46
N ASN A 344 -0.85 38.31 13.58
CA ASN A 344 -0.35 39.64 13.92
C ASN A 344 1.16 39.65 13.67
N ASP A 345 1.66 40.58 12.84
CA ASP A 345 3.07 40.68 12.45
C ASP A 345 3.64 39.34 11.88
N GLY A 346 2.84 38.60 11.14
CA GLY A 346 3.23 37.31 10.57
C GLY A 346 3.28 36.13 11.57
N GLU A 347 2.87 36.37 12.84
CA GLU A 347 2.87 35.36 13.91
C GLU A 347 1.46 34.95 14.37
N ILE A 348 1.32 33.69 14.77
CA ILE A 348 0.15 33.21 15.49
C ILE A 348 0.19 33.77 16.91
N SER A 349 -0.98 34.15 17.45
CA SER A 349 -1.12 34.65 18.82
C SER A 349 -0.45 33.71 19.84
N ARG A 350 0.21 34.28 20.85
CA ARG A 350 0.83 33.51 21.95
C ARG A 350 -0.19 32.60 22.66
N MET A 351 -1.42 33.09 22.79
CA MET A 351 -2.53 32.33 23.40
C MET A 351 -2.85 31.04 22.62
N ILE A 352 -2.98 31.13 21.29
CA ILE A 352 -3.21 29.95 20.45
C ILE A 352 -2.02 29.00 20.51
N LYS A 353 -0.78 29.51 20.46
CA LYS A 353 0.42 28.68 20.62
C LYS A 353 0.41 27.91 21.95
N GLY A 354 -0.07 28.53 23.04
CA GLY A 354 -0.20 27.88 24.34
C GLY A 354 -1.22 26.72 24.31
N PHE A 355 -2.41 26.95 23.71
CA PHE A 355 -3.40 25.90 23.56
C PHE A 355 -2.95 24.77 22.61
N ASP A 356 -2.35 25.10 21.48
CA ASP A 356 -1.80 24.10 20.54
C ASP A 356 -0.73 23.24 21.24
N LEU A 357 0.13 23.86 22.06
CA LEU A 357 1.13 23.15 22.85
C LEU A 357 0.49 22.24 23.91
N PHE A 358 -0.56 22.69 24.58
CA PHE A 358 -1.33 21.88 25.52
C PHE A 358 -1.98 20.68 24.80
N LEU A 359 -2.62 20.88 23.64
CA LEU A 359 -3.18 19.80 22.84
C LEU A 359 -2.11 18.81 22.39
N CYS A 360 -0.95 19.28 21.97
CA CYS A 360 0.18 18.41 21.62
C CYS A 360 0.64 17.58 22.83
N GLY A 361 0.82 18.20 23.99
CA GLY A 361 1.22 17.51 25.22
C GLY A 361 0.17 16.48 25.66
N PHE A 362 -1.10 16.85 25.66
CA PHE A 362 -2.20 15.94 25.93
C PHE A 362 -2.20 14.73 24.98
N THR A 363 -2.07 14.99 23.68
CA THR A 363 -2.07 13.91 22.68
C THR A 363 -0.85 13.02 22.80
N PHE A 364 0.33 13.59 23.13
CA PHE A 364 1.53 12.81 23.40
C PHE A 364 1.30 11.81 24.55
N VAL A 365 0.66 12.27 25.64
CA VAL A 365 0.29 11.40 26.78
C VAL A 365 -0.67 10.30 26.36
N ILE A 366 -1.71 10.62 25.56
CA ILE A 366 -2.68 9.64 25.07
C ILE A 366 -2.01 8.59 24.18
N VAL A 367 -1.17 9.00 23.23
CA VAL A 367 -0.48 8.10 22.32
C VAL A 367 0.49 7.19 23.10
N MET A 368 1.21 7.71 24.09
CA MET A 368 2.03 6.88 24.98
C MET A 368 1.20 5.85 25.75
N THR A 369 0.01 6.23 26.20
CA THR A 369 -0.93 5.29 26.86
C THR A 369 -1.44 4.24 25.87
N SER A 370 -1.75 4.63 24.62
CA SER A 370 -2.14 3.72 23.53
C SER A 370 -1.05 2.69 23.26
N ILE A 371 0.21 3.14 23.14
CA ILE A 371 1.37 2.24 22.96
C ILE A 371 1.49 1.26 24.12
N SER A 372 1.38 1.73 25.36
CA SER A 372 1.46 0.85 26.53
C SER A 372 0.34 -0.20 26.52
N LYS A 373 -0.90 0.21 26.22
CA LYS A 373 -2.04 -0.70 26.11
C LYS A 373 -1.89 -1.72 24.99
N ILE A 374 -1.44 -1.31 23.81
CA ILE A 374 -1.28 -2.23 22.68
C ILE A 374 -0.15 -3.23 22.93
N LEU A 375 0.94 -2.82 23.57
CA LEU A 375 2.02 -3.73 23.98
C LEU A 375 1.54 -4.75 25.01
N LEU A 376 0.76 -4.32 26.01
CA LEU A 376 0.15 -5.20 26.99
C LEU A 376 -0.81 -6.20 26.31
N TYR A 377 -1.61 -5.71 25.33
CA TYR A 377 -2.52 -6.56 24.58
C TYR A 377 -1.79 -7.59 23.71
N ILE A 378 -0.65 -7.21 23.09
CA ILE A 378 0.21 -8.14 22.35
C ILE A 378 0.81 -9.19 23.30
N ALA A 379 1.27 -8.78 24.47
CA ALA A 379 1.85 -9.71 25.47
C ALA A 379 0.84 -10.75 25.97
N GLU A 380 -0.44 -10.37 26.15
CA GLU A 380 -1.49 -11.26 26.66
C GLU A 380 -2.15 -12.14 25.59
N MET A 381 -2.32 -11.61 24.36
CA MET A 381 -3.17 -12.19 23.31
C MET A 381 -2.42 -12.45 22.00
N GLY A 382 -1.10 -12.27 21.98
CA GLY A 382 -0.29 -12.42 20.78
C GLY A 382 -0.36 -11.23 19.82
N LEU A 383 0.39 -11.33 18.73
CA LEU A 383 0.49 -10.31 17.68
C LEU A 383 -0.53 -10.59 16.57
N THR A 384 -1.16 -9.54 16.04
CA THR A 384 -2.01 -9.59 14.85
C THR A 384 -1.71 -8.40 13.94
N HIS A 385 -2.08 -8.45 12.66
CA HIS A 385 -1.91 -7.33 11.73
C HIS A 385 -2.50 -6.03 12.28
N LYS A 386 -3.73 -6.07 12.81
CA LYS A 386 -4.40 -4.89 13.37
C LYS A 386 -3.61 -4.28 14.54
N ARG A 387 -3.06 -5.11 15.43
CA ARG A 387 -2.25 -4.64 16.57
C ARG A 387 -0.93 -4.04 16.12
N LEU A 388 -0.28 -4.69 15.14
CA LEU A 388 0.96 -4.19 14.55
C LEU A 388 0.76 -2.84 13.86
N TYR A 389 -0.30 -2.70 13.06
CA TYR A 389 -0.60 -1.44 12.38
C TYR A 389 -0.91 -0.29 13.34
N VAL A 390 -1.67 -0.56 14.41
CA VAL A 390 -1.93 0.44 15.46
C VAL A 390 -0.63 0.86 16.14
N PHE A 391 0.21 -0.09 16.50
CA PHE A 391 1.50 0.20 17.13
C PHE A 391 2.38 1.09 16.23
N VAL A 392 2.48 0.77 14.94
CA VAL A 392 3.25 1.58 13.97
C VAL A 392 2.62 2.96 13.77
N ALA A 393 1.29 3.04 13.69
CA ALA A 393 0.57 4.31 13.59
C ALA A 393 0.81 5.20 14.82
N ASP A 394 0.81 4.64 16.02
CA ASP A 394 1.12 5.34 17.26
C ASP A 394 2.57 5.88 17.27
N LEU A 395 3.55 5.10 16.78
CA LEU A 395 4.93 5.57 16.63
C LEU A 395 5.03 6.74 15.64
N ILE A 396 4.31 6.67 14.52
CA ILE A 396 4.26 7.77 13.55
C ILE A 396 3.62 8.99 14.19
N LEU A 397 2.52 8.85 14.92
CA LEU A 397 1.85 9.94 15.62
C LEU A 397 2.75 10.60 16.67
N LEU A 398 3.54 9.85 17.41
CA LEU A 398 4.53 10.42 18.33
C LEU A 398 5.49 11.37 17.62
N VAL A 399 6.05 10.92 16.49
CA VAL A 399 6.96 11.76 15.70
C VAL A 399 6.24 12.97 15.11
N VAL A 400 4.98 12.80 14.63
CA VAL A 400 4.17 13.93 14.14
C VAL A 400 4.01 14.99 15.21
N PHE A 401 3.56 14.62 16.42
CA PHE A 401 3.34 15.59 17.50
C PHE A 401 4.64 16.19 18.03
N ALA A 402 5.72 15.41 18.12
CA ALA A 402 7.03 15.95 18.44
C ALA A 402 7.48 17.01 17.41
N MET A 403 7.28 16.77 16.12
CA MET A 403 7.63 17.71 15.06
C MET A 403 6.71 18.93 15.05
N VAL A 404 5.42 18.79 15.39
CA VAL A 404 4.48 19.91 15.55
C VAL A 404 4.92 20.80 16.71
N ILE A 405 5.31 20.23 17.85
CA ILE A 405 5.88 21.00 18.98
C ILE A 405 7.12 21.78 18.55
N VAL A 406 8.09 21.13 17.90
CA VAL A 406 9.28 21.80 17.38
C VAL A 406 8.92 22.94 16.42
N ARG A 407 7.89 22.75 15.57
CA ARG A 407 7.42 23.75 14.61
C ARG A 407 6.82 24.98 15.28
N ILE A 408 6.14 24.81 16.43
CA ILE A 408 5.62 25.95 17.21
C ILE A 408 6.75 26.88 17.65
N PHE A 409 7.91 26.33 18.03
CA PHE A 409 9.07 27.09 18.49
C PHE A 409 10.01 27.55 17.37
N ARG A 410 10.15 26.74 16.29
CA ARG A 410 11.09 26.98 15.18
C ARG A 410 10.39 27.11 13.83
N LYS A 411 10.14 28.34 13.34
CA LYS A 411 9.39 28.64 12.11
C LYS A 411 9.98 28.04 10.82
N LYS A 412 11.31 27.98 10.70
CA LYS A 412 12.01 27.51 9.48
C LYS A 412 12.39 26.03 9.52
N PHE A 413 11.88 25.27 10.48
CA PHE A 413 12.24 23.87 10.64
C PHE A 413 11.51 22.98 9.60
N PRO A 414 12.19 22.04 8.91
CA PRO A 414 11.62 21.22 7.87
C PRO A 414 10.87 20.00 8.44
N TYR A 415 9.86 20.25 9.30
CA TYR A 415 9.13 19.24 10.05
C TYR A 415 8.44 18.20 9.16
N MET A 416 7.83 18.62 8.03
CA MET A 416 7.14 17.70 7.13
C MET A 416 8.10 16.71 6.47
N LYS A 417 9.33 17.14 6.15
CA LYS A 417 10.38 16.25 5.63
C LYS A 417 10.67 15.10 6.60
N ILE A 418 10.77 15.40 7.88
CA ILE A 418 11.09 14.41 8.92
C ILE A 418 9.91 13.48 9.16
N ILE A 419 8.68 14.03 9.23
CA ILE A 419 7.45 13.23 9.37
C ILE A 419 7.32 12.22 8.23
N LEU A 420 7.43 12.70 6.98
CA LEU A 420 7.29 11.84 5.81
C LEU A 420 8.43 10.82 5.71
N ALA A 421 9.67 11.23 5.96
CA ALA A 421 10.81 10.34 5.97
C ALA A 421 10.62 9.22 7.00
N PHE A 422 10.19 9.55 8.22
CA PHE A 422 9.94 8.56 9.26
C PHE A 422 8.77 7.63 8.92
N ALA A 423 7.61 8.20 8.52
CA ALA A 423 6.44 7.41 8.18
C ALA A 423 6.70 6.45 7.02
N CYS A 424 7.29 6.93 5.92
CA CYS A 424 7.66 6.07 4.79
C CYS A 424 8.71 5.02 5.18
N SER A 425 9.69 5.38 6.02
CA SER A 425 10.70 4.43 6.51
C SER A 425 10.07 3.32 7.36
N MET A 426 9.11 3.64 8.23
CA MET A 426 8.41 2.66 9.05
C MET A 426 7.60 1.68 8.20
N ILE A 427 6.88 2.19 7.20
CA ILE A 427 6.11 1.35 6.27
C ILE A 427 7.05 0.47 5.43
N THR A 428 8.13 1.03 4.90
CA THR A 428 9.17 0.26 4.17
C THR A 428 9.78 -0.83 5.05
N LEU A 429 10.06 -0.52 6.32
CA LEU A 429 10.59 -1.50 7.27
C LEU A 429 9.59 -2.64 7.51
N MET A 430 8.31 -2.33 7.69
CA MET A 430 7.26 -3.36 7.82
C MET A 430 7.22 -4.28 6.61
N SER A 431 7.25 -3.71 5.39
CA SER A 431 7.28 -4.50 4.16
C SER A 431 8.54 -5.37 4.04
N LEU A 432 9.71 -4.87 4.46
CA LEU A 432 10.97 -5.63 4.39
C LEU A 432 11.06 -6.77 5.41
N VAL A 433 10.38 -6.64 6.54
CA VAL A 433 10.40 -7.66 7.61
C VAL A 433 9.43 -8.81 7.32
N GLY A 434 8.40 -8.61 6.50
CA GLY A 434 7.35 -9.59 6.23
C GLY A 434 6.43 -9.79 7.44
N THR A 435 5.30 -9.09 7.43
CA THR A 435 4.43 -9.04 8.63
C THR A 435 3.84 -10.39 8.98
N ASP A 436 3.49 -11.23 8.00
CA ASP A 436 2.90 -12.54 8.23
C ASP A 436 3.90 -13.49 8.90
N SER A 437 5.11 -13.56 8.36
CA SER A 437 6.20 -14.34 8.95
C SER A 437 6.55 -13.85 10.36
N LEU A 438 6.57 -12.52 10.58
CA LEU A 438 6.82 -11.93 11.90
C LEU A 438 5.75 -12.35 12.91
N ILE A 439 4.46 -12.23 12.53
CA ILE A 439 3.33 -12.54 13.42
C ILE A 439 3.30 -14.03 13.73
N ALA A 440 3.43 -14.89 12.72
CA ALA A 440 3.40 -16.33 12.88
C ALA A 440 4.54 -16.81 13.81
N ASN A 441 5.78 -16.37 13.53
CA ASN A 441 6.92 -16.73 14.37
C ASN A 441 6.81 -16.19 15.79
N TYR A 442 6.38 -14.93 15.96
CA TYR A 442 6.22 -14.33 17.29
C TYR A 442 5.21 -15.11 18.13
N ASN A 443 4.02 -15.39 17.60
CA ASN A 443 2.96 -16.03 18.34
C ASN A 443 3.32 -17.46 18.76
N VAL A 444 3.86 -18.25 17.83
CA VAL A 444 4.27 -19.62 18.13
C VAL A 444 5.44 -19.66 19.11
N GLU A 445 6.45 -18.79 18.93
CA GLU A 445 7.60 -18.74 19.83
C GLU A 445 7.21 -18.32 21.25
N MET A 446 6.33 -17.31 21.39
CA MET A 446 5.83 -16.86 22.70
C MET A 446 4.98 -17.93 23.39
N TYR A 447 4.18 -18.68 22.63
CA TYR A 447 3.43 -19.81 23.15
C TYR A 447 4.36 -20.94 23.63
N LEU A 448 5.32 -21.36 22.82
CA LEU A 448 6.26 -22.42 23.18
C LEU A 448 7.14 -22.05 24.38
N ARG A 449 7.38 -20.75 24.62
CA ARG A 449 8.07 -20.25 25.82
C ARG A 449 7.15 -20.14 27.06
N GLY A 450 5.85 -20.41 26.90
CA GLY A 450 4.87 -20.28 27.98
C GLY A 450 4.46 -18.83 28.29
N ASN A 451 4.81 -17.87 27.45
CA ASN A 451 4.43 -16.46 27.60
C ASN A 451 3.02 -16.15 27.08
N LEU A 452 2.53 -16.92 26.11
CA LEU A 452 1.14 -16.88 25.63
C LEU A 452 0.42 -18.14 26.09
N LYS A 453 -0.85 -17.97 26.47
CA LYS A 453 -1.71 -19.08 26.92
C LYS A 453 -2.24 -19.92 25.77
N THR A 454 -2.43 -19.32 24.61
CA THR A 454 -3.01 -19.97 23.41
C THR A 454 -2.53 -19.28 22.16
N VAL A 455 -2.59 -19.97 21.03
CA VAL A 455 -2.29 -19.46 19.68
C VAL A 455 -3.53 -19.62 18.82
N ASP A 456 -3.87 -18.59 18.07
CA ASP A 456 -4.96 -18.62 17.10
C ASP A 456 -4.50 -19.33 15.82
N ILE A 457 -4.92 -20.59 15.67
CA ILE A 457 -4.56 -21.42 14.51
C ILE A 457 -5.22 -20.88 13.23
N TYR A 458 -6.45 -20.33 13.30
CA TYR A 458 -7.11 -19.76 12.13
C TYR A 458 -6.33 -18.58 11.56
N GLN A 459 -5.79 -17.73 12.46
CA GLN A 459 -4.93 -16.62 12.04
C GLN A 459 -3.64 -17.13 11.37
N LEU A 460 -3.07 -18.24 11.85
CA LEU A 460 -1.88 -18.84 11.22
C LEU A 460 -2.21 -19.48 9.88
N ASP A 461 -3.37 -20.10 9.76
CA ASP A 461 -3.86 -20.69 8.52
C ASP A 461 -4.02 -19.65 7.41
N ASP A 462 -4.62 -18.49 7.75
CA ASP A 462 -4.75 -17.36 6.82
C ASP A 462 -3.41 -16.84 6.28
N MET A 463 -2.31 -17.05 7.03
CA MET A 463 -0.96 -16.64 6.62
C MET A 463 -0.25 -17.62 5.68
N ARG A 464 -0.90 -18.77 5.39
CA ARG A 464 -0.46 -19.75 4.38
C ARG A 464 1.02 -20.13 4.53
N LEU A 465 1.80 -19.98 3.44
CA LEU A 465 3.23 -20.33 3.41
C LEU A 465 4.06 -19.67 4.52
N ALA A 466 3.74 -18.44 4.92
CA ALA A 466 4.47 -17.74 5.99
C ALA A 466 4.35 -18.43 7.35
N ALA A 467 3.25 -19.16 7.58
CA ALA A 467 3.01 -19.91 8.83
C ALA A 467 3.50 -21.35 8.78
N LEU A 468 3.90 -21.90 7.62
CA LEU A 468 4.27 -23.32 7.48
C LEU A 468 5.35 -23.75 8.49
N LYS A 469 6.45 -23.02 8.56
CA LYS A 469 7.56 -23.32 9.49
C LYS A 469 7.17 -23.16 10.97
N PRO A 470 6.51 -22.08 11.42
CA PRO A 470 5.97 -21.96 12.77
C PRO A 470 4.97 -23.05 13.12
N LEU A 471 4.02 -23.37 12.23
CA LEU A 471 3.05 -24.44 12.45
C LEU A 471 3.71 -25.80 12.58
N HIS A 472 4.72 -26.11 11.76
CA HIS A 472 5.48 -27.35 11.88
C HIS A 472 6.17 -27.45 13.24
N LYS A 473 6.80 -26.36 13.70
CA LYS A 473 7.43 -26.30 15.04
C LYS A 473 6.40 -26.54 16.16
N LEU A 474 5.21 -25.97 16.03
CA LEU A 474 4.11 -26.17 16.99
C LEU A 474 3.57 -27.60 16.93
N ALA A 475 3.36 -28.15 15.74
CA ALA A 475 2.86 -29.52 15.52
C ALA A 475 3.78 -30.60 16.08
N MET A 476 5.09 -30.33 16.14
CA MET A 476 6.12 -31.23 16.68
C MET A 476 6.43 -30.98 18.15
N SER A 477 5.75 -30.04 18.81
CA SER A 477 5.95 -29.79 20.23
C SER A 477 5.35 -30.91 21.08
N GLU A 478 6.10 -31.34 22.14
CA GLU A 478 5.69 -32.41 23.04
C GLU A 478 4.76 -31.93 24.17
N ASN A 479 4.15 -30.73 24.03
CA ASN A 479 3.31 -30.20 25.08
C ASN A 479 1.98 -30.98 25.17
N SER A 480 1.93 -31.95 26.07
CA SER A 480 0.81 -32.92 26.21
C SER A 480 -0.49 -32.29 26.71
N ASP A 481 -0.44 -31.09 27.29
CA ASP A 481 -1.59 -30.49 27.97
C ASP A 481 -2.59 -29.83 26.98
N GLU A 482 -2.18 -29.55 25.74
CA GLU A 482 -3.03 -28.93 24.69
C GLU A 482 -3.12 -29.77 23.42
N LYS A 483 -3.53 -31.02 23.56
CA LYS A 483 -3.69 -31.97 22.41
C LYS A 483 -4.55 -31.42 21.27
N ILE A 484 -5.56 -30.60 21.58
CA ILE A 484 -6.47 -30.00 20.57
C ILE A 484 -5.74 -28.97 19.74
N LEU A 485 -4.94 -28.09 20.37
CA LEU A 485 -4.17 -27.07 19.66
C LEU A 485 -3.14 -27.69 18.72
N ILE A 486 -2.41 -28.72 19.19
CA ILE A 486 -1.44 -29.45 18.37
C ILE A 486 -2.13 -30.18 17.21
N TYR A 487 -3.31 -30.76 17.48
CA TYR A 487 -4.10 -31.42 16.45
C TYR A 487 -4.54 -30.42 15.37
N SER A 488 -5.09 -29.25 15.76
CA SER A 488 -5.48 -28.18 14.83
C SER A 488 -4.29 -27.65 14.05
N ALA A 489 -3.12 -27.49 14.69
CA ALA A 489 -1.89 -27.08 14.03
C ALA A 489 -1.43 -28.11 12.98
N LYS A 490 -1.57 -29.41 13.25
CA LYS A 490 -1.25 -30.48 12.29
C LYS A 490 -2.21 -30.48 11.11
N GLN A 491 -3.49 -30.17 11.33
CA GLN A 491 -4.48 -30.08 10.24
C GLN A 491 -4.20 -28.90 9.33
N SER A 492 -4.02 -27.70 9.88
CA SER A 492 -3.71 -26.50 9.12
C SER A 492 -2.39 -26.67 8.35
N LEU A 493 -1.37 -27.24 9.01
CA LEU A 493 -0.09 -27.55 8.36
C LEU A 493 -0.25 -28.52 7.19
N ALA A 494 -1.05 -29.57 7.35
CA ALA A 494 -1.31 -30.55 6.30
C ALA A 494 -2.04 -29.92 5.08
N GLU A 495 -2.96 -29.00 5.34
CA GLU A 495 -3.69 -28.28 4.28
C GLU A 495 -2.77 -27.32 3.53
N ILE A 496 -1.98 -26.49 4.24
CA ILE A 496 -1.01 -25.58 3.62
C ILE A 496 0.03 -26.36 2.83
N PHE A 497 0.55 -27.45 3.39
CA PHE A 497 1.52 -28.31 2.70
C PHE A 497 0.92 -28.89 1.41
N TYR A 498 -0.30 -29.38 1.45
CA TYR A 498 -0.99 -29.95 0.30
C TYR A 498 -1.30 -28.90 -0.79
N SER A 499 -1.85 -27.75 -0.41
CA SER A 499 -2.28 -26.74 -1.36
C SER A 499 -1.14 -25.90 -1.95
N GLU A 500 -0.13 -25.58 -1.14
CA GLU A 500 0.88 -24.59 -1.51
C GLU A 500 2.24 -25.21 -1.86
N VAL A 501 2.55 -26.37 -1.27
CA VAL A 501 3.87 -26.98 -1.48
C VAL A 501 3.76 -28.12 -2.48
N VAL A 502 2.70 -28.90 -2.40
CA VAL A 502 2.50 -30.16 -3.09
C VAL A 502 1.61 -30.01 -4.34
N ASP A 503 0.95 -28.86 -4.48
CA ASP A 503 0.12 -28.48 -5.64
C ASP A 503 -0.92 -29.54 -6.04
N TYR A 504 -1.70 -29.98 -5.03
CA TYR A 504 -2.86 -30.87 -5.18
C TYR A 504 -2.59 -32.26 -5.80
N LYS A 505 -1.34 -32.73 -5.84
CA LYS A 505 -1.07 -34.12 -6.25
C LYS A 505 -1.32 -35.11 -5.11
N SER A 506 -1.51 -36.40 -5.44
CA SER A 506 -1.73 -37.41 -4.40
C SER A 506 -0.49 -37.62 -3.51
N PRO A 507 -0.67 -37.93 -2.21
CA PRO A 507 0.46 -38.20 -1.31
C PRO A 507 1.38 -39.32 -1.82
N GLU A 508 0.80 -40.34 -2.45
CA GLU A 508 1.54 -41.49 -2.99
C GLU A 508 2.48 -41.06 -4.13
N GLU A 509 2.00 -40.20 -5.02
CA GLU A 509 2.77 -39.66 -6.14
C GLU A 509 4.00 -38.84 -5.68
N TYR A 510 3.89 -38.19 -4.51
CA TYR A 510 4.99 -37.41 -3.91
C TYR A 510 6.01 -38.27 -3.18
N ILE A 511 5.56 -39.31 -2.51
CA ILE A 511 6.45 -40.23 -1.80
C ILE A 511 7.35 -40.92 -2.82
N GLU A 512 6.82 -41.25 -4.02
CA GLU A 512 7.58 -41.89 -5.09
C GLU A 512 8.44 -40.90 -5.92
N SER A 513 7.92 -39.70 -6.25
CA SER A 513 8.58 -38.77 -7.15
C SER A 513 9.42 -37.68 -6.46
N GLY A 514 9.24 -37.50 -5.15
CA GLY A 514 9.85 -36.37 -4.42
C GLY A 514 9.17 -35.04 -4.70
N MET A 515 9.68 -33.99 -4.09
CA MET A 515 9.13 -32.64 -4.19
C MET A 515 9.42 -32.02 -5.57
N PRO A 516 8.42 -31.51 -6.31
CA PRO A 516 8.62 -30.94 -7.62
C PRO A 516 9.46 -29.66 -7.59
N ASP A 517 10.26 -29.45 -8.66
CA ASP A 517 10.99 -28.20 -8.86
C ASP A 517 10.08 -27.18 -9.55
N TYR A 518 9.35 -26.36 -8.78
CA TYR A 518 8.60 -25.22 -9.30
C TYR A 518 9.46 -23.95 -9.30
N PRO A 519 9.24 -23.01 -10.22
CA PRO A 519 9.92 -21.72 -10.20
C PRO A 519 9.50 -20.93 -8.94
N PHE A 520 10.50 -20.37 -8.25
CA PHE A 520 10.25 -19.58 -7.04
C PHE A 520 9.53 -18.28 -7.38
N THR A 521 8.58 -17.89 -6.54
CA THR A 521 7.84 -16.64 -6.68
C THR A 521 8.45 -15.51 -5.84
N SER A 522 9.15 -15.86 -4.75
CA SER A 522 9.83 -14.93 -3.86
C SER A 522 11.02 -15.62 -3.17
N ILE A 523 11.82 -14.83 -2.44
CA ILE A 523 12.92 -15.36 -1.61
C ILE A 523 12.37 -16.20 -0.46
N ASP A 524 11.27 -15.78 0.15
CA ASP A 524 10.62 -16.54 1.23
C ASP A 524 10.09 -17.88 0.71
N ASP A 525 9.49 -17.92 -0.46
CA ASP A 525 9.04 -19.16 -1.10
C ASP A 525 10.23 -20.13 -1.31
N TYR A 526 11.38 -19.63 -1.78
CA TYR A 526 12.58 -20.44 -1.88
C TYR A 526 13.00 -21.07 -0.54
N PHE A 527 13.07 -20.27 0.52
CA PHE A 527 13.46 -20.77 1.84
C PHE A 527 12.42 -21.72 2.44
N ILE A 528 11.13 -21.49 2.23
CA ILE A 528 10.05 -22.36 2.70
C ILE A 528 10.10 -23.70 1.96
N ARG A 529 10.28 -23.70 0.64
CA ARG A 529 10.42 -24.95 -0.14
C ARG A 529 11.69 -25.70 0.22
N LYS A 530 12.79 -25.02 0.44
CA LYS A 530 14.02 -25.63 0.96
C LYS A 530 13.78 -26.29 2.32
N TYR A 531 13.13 -25.58 3.25
CA TYR A 531 12.76 -26.11 4.55
C TYR A 531 11.81 -27.33 4.42
N SER A 532 10.83 -27.26 3.54
CA SER A 532 9.88 -28.36 3.28
C SER A 532 10.59 -29.59 2.70
N LYS A 533 11.58 -29.40 1.82
CA LYS A 533 12.39 -30.48 1.27
C LYS A 533 13.27 -31.15 2.35
N GLU A 534 13.88 -30.35 3.25
CA GLU A 534 14.68 -30.84 4.37
C GLU A 534 13.85 -31.60 5.42
N ASN A 535 12.55 -31.25 5.58
CA ASN A 535 11.62 -31.84 6.55
C ASN A 535 10.53 -32.68 5.87
N PHE A 536 10.74 -33.13 4.64
CA PHE A 536 9.70 -33.75 3.81
C PHE A 536 9.05 -34.96 4.47
N SER A 537 9.82 -35.87 5.08
CA SER A 537 9.30 -37.07 5.73
C SER A 537 8.31 -36.74 6.86
N SER A 538 8.62 -35.76 7.69
CA SER A 538 7.77 -35.33 8.79
C SER A 538 6.50 -34.61 8.27
N LEU A 539 6.62 -33.77 7.26
CA LEU A 539 5.50 -33.05 6.65
C LEU A 539 4.56 -34.02 5.92
N ALA A 540 5.10 -34.99 5.19
CA ALA A 540 4.35 -36.01 4.49
C ALA A 540 3.60 -36.93 5.47
N GLU A 541 4.22 -37.33 6.59
CA GLU A 541 3.57 -38.11 7.65
C GLU A 541 2.39 -37.33 8.26
N ILE A 542 2.59 -36.04 8.56
CA ILE A 542 1.50 -35.18 9.07
C ILE A 542 0.40 -35.07 8.01
N HIS A 543 0.73 -34.88 6.75
CA HIS A 543 -0.26 -34.81 5.68
C HIS A 543 -1.06 -36.12 5.52
N GLN A 544 -0.41 -37.29 5.52
CA GLN A 544 -1.10 -38.58 5.47
C GLN A 544 -2.06 -38.79 6.63
N ASN A 545 -1.70 -38.33 7.84
CA ASN A 545 -2.52 -38.54 9.02
C ASN A 545 -3.62 -37.50 9.20
N TYR A 546 -3.48 -36.28 8.66
CA TYR A 546 -4.35 -35.13 8.96
C TYR A 546 -4.89 -34.39 7.73
N GLY A 547 -4.35 -34.59 6.52
CA GLY A 547 -4.65 -33.80 5.32
C GLY A 547 -6.06 -33.98 4.72
N TRP A 548 -6.77 -35.05 5.09
CA TRP A 548 -8.13 -35.33 4.57
C TRP A 548 -9.26 -34.72 5.41
N TRP A 549 -8.94 -33.88 6.38
CA TRP A 549 -9.92 -33.34 7.32
C TRP A 549 -11.06 -32.56 6.64
N HIS A 550 -10.75 -31.72 5.64
CA HIS A 550 -11.79 -30.92 4.97
C HIS A 550 -12.73 -31.75 4.08
N SER A 551 -12.27 -32.85 3.54
CA SER A 551 -13.11 -33.74 2.75
C SER A 551 -14.02 -34.67 3.59
N MET A 552 -13.83 -34.70 4.91
CA MET A 552 -14.62 -35.54 5.81
C MET A 552 -15.95 -34.89 6.18
N SER A 553 -17.00 -35.71 6.27
CA SER A 553 -18.28 -35.30 6.84
C SER A 553 -18.16 -34.95 8.32
N LYS A 554 -19.10 -34.15 8.86
CA LYS A 554 -19.13 -33.80 10.29
C LYS A 554 -19.11 -35.05 11.20
N ILE A 555 -19.71 -36.14 10.78
CA ILE A 555 -19.78 -37.42 11.53
C ILE A 555 -18.40 -38.08 11.55
N GLU A 556 -17.73 -38.18 10.41
CA GLU A 556 -16.38 -38.73 10.32
C GLU A 556 -15.36 -37.94 11.12
N LYS A 557 -15.48 -36.60 11.12
CA LYS A 557 -14.65 -35.71 11.96
C LYS A 557 -14.83 -36.04 13.46
N ILE A 558 -16.06 -36.19 13.92
CA ILE A 558 -16.38 -36.54 15.31
C ILE A 558 -15.87 -37.95 15.67
N GLU A 559 -16.01 -38.92 14.77
CA GLU A 559 -15.53 -40.28 14.99
C GLU A 559 -14.00 -40.32 15.10
N ARG A 560 -13.28 -39.57 14.23
CA ARG A 560 -11.83 -39.51 14.25
C ARG A 560 -11.30 -38.75 15.49
N LEU A 561 -12.00 -37.71 15.94
CA LEU A 561 -11.71 -37.04 17.21
C LEU A 561 -11.88 -37.99 18.42
N LYS A 562 -12.94 -38.82 18.41
CA LYS A 562 -13.15 -39.86 19.43
C LYS A 562 -12.03 -40.89 19.41
N TRP A 563 -11.65 -41.34 18.22
CA TRP A 563 -10.59 -42.34 18.05
C TRP A 563 -9.23 -41.82 18.55
N ASN A 564 -8.96 -40.53 18.37
CA ASN A 564 -7.73 -39.87 18.85
C ASN A 564 -7.79 -39.45 20.35
N ASN A 565 -8.81 -39.86 21.11
CA ASN A 565 -9.04 -39.48 22.51
C ASN A 565 -9.09 -37.95 22.76
N LEU A 566 -9.58 -37.19 21.79
CA LEU A 566 -9.61 -35.72 21.85
C LEU A 566 -10.99 -35.15 22.22
N THR A 567 -11.96 -36.01 22.64
CA THR A 567 -13.38 -35.64 22.77
C THR A 567 -13.78 -35.09 24.15
N ASP A 568 -12.91 -35.04 25.13
CA ASP A 568 -13.30 -34.65 26.50
C ASP A 568 -13.41 -33.13 26.75
N SER A 569 -13.25 -32.29 25.75
CA SER A 569 -13.42 -30.86 25.93
C SER A 569 -14.71 -30.33 25.28
N ALA A 570 -15.57 -29.77 26.13
CA ALA A 570 -16.91 -29.25 25.83
C ALA A 570 -16.95 -28.02 24.88
N GLN A 571 -15.88 -27.69 24.19
CA GLN A 571 -15.76 -26.47 23.37
C GLN A 571 -16.27 -26.57 21.93
N TRP A 572 -16.68 -27.77 21.45
CA TRP A 572 -17.15 -27.95 20.07
C TRP A 572 -18.68 -27.82 19.88
N ARG A 573 -19.38 -27.22 20.87
CA ARG A 573 -20.86 -27.15 20.81
C ARG A 573 -21.42 -25.87 20.24
N THR A 574 -20.64 -24.90 19.87
CA THR A 574 -21.13 -23.64 19.30
C THR A 574 -20.27 -23.24 18.09
N GLU A 575 -20.73 -23.60 16.90
CA GLU A 575 -20.81 -22.85 15.66
C GLU A 575 -21.14 -23.76 14.48
#